data_bf6c6fa3a5a580a9868a1cc12ae453f3
#
_entry.id   bf6c6fa3a5a580a9868a1cc12ae453f3
#
_cell.length_a   1.000
_cell.length_b   1.000
_cell.length_c   1.000
_cell.angle_alpha   90.00
_cell.angle_beta   90.00
_cell.angle_gamma   90.00
#
_symmetry.space_group_name_H-M   'P 1'
#
loop_
_entity.id
_entity.type
_entity.pdbx_description
1 polymer ?
#
loop_
_entity_poly.entity_id
_entity_poly.type
_entity_poly.pdbx_seq_one_letter_code
_entity_poly.pdbx_strand_id
1 'polypeptide(L)'
;MVLALMVQAQDATKILDQSASTLKSAGNVKIGFTLEVEGGSSDGYIKLQGQKFVLNMGGTITWFDGKTMWTLVKANEEVNVTTPSEEAVAKMNPYSFLSFYKKGYTASMGTGTAKAHEVVLTGNEGAPFKKVVIRVNKSTHYPTSIRMTSAKDAETYIRCNSLLKNQKYKPSTFQFNKKSYPDVEVVDLR
;
A
#
# COMPACT_ATOMS: atom_id res chain seq x y z
N MET A 1 1.95 -32.70 13.65
CA MET A 1 1.57 -31.28 13.78
C MET A 1 2.44 -30.32 12.96
N VAL A 2 3.75 -30.53 12.84
CA VAL A 2 4.69 -29.67 12.05
C VAL A 2 4.38 -29.64 10.55
N LEU A 3 4.00 -30.77 9.92
CA LEU A 3 3.68 -30.84 8.48
C LEU A 3 2.47 -29.96 8.10
N ALA A 4 1.42 -29.92 8.92
CA ALA A 4 0.21 -29.13 8.62
C ALA A 4 0.49 -27.61 8.66
N LEU A 5 1.38 -27.15 9.51
CA LEU A 5 1.79 -25.74 9.58
C LEU A 5 2.63 -25.33 8.38
N MET A 6 3.50 -26.22 7.86
CA MET A 6 4.28 -25.96 6.66
C MET A 6 3.41 -25.85 5.40
N VAL A 7 2.39 -26.67 5.27
CA VAL A 7 1.43 -26.61 4.15
C VAL A 7 0.65 -25.29 4.17
N GLN A 8 0.17 -24.87 5.34
CA GLN A 8 -0.56 -23.59 5.47
C GLN A 8 0.31 -22.36 5.16
N ALA A 9 1.58 -22.38 5.55
CA ALA A 9 2.53 -21.31 5.24
C ALA A 9 2.80 -21.24 3.72
N GLN A 10 2.92 -22.39 3.06
CA GLN A 10 3.16 -22.50 1.62
C GLN A 10 1.96 -22.00 0.81
N ASP A 11 0.74 -22.30 1.23
CA ASP A 11 -0.49 -21.80 0.61
C ASP A 11 -0.65 -20.28 0.79
N ALA A 12 -0.37 -19.75 1.98
CA ALA A 12 -0.40 -18.32 2.25
C ALA A 12 0.56 -17.54 1.35
N THR A 13 1.79 -18.02 1.23
CA THR A 13 2.81 -17.44 0.35
C THR A 13 2.38 -17.45 -1.12
N LYS A 14 1.83 -18.58 -1.59
CA LYS A 14 1.34 -18.72 -2.95
C LYS A 14 0.21 -17.74 -3.29
N ILE A 15 -0.72 -17.52 -2.36
CA ILE A 15 -1.82 -16.55 -2.52
C ILE A 15 -1.28 -15.14 -2.64
N LEU A 16 -0.31 -14.74 -1.81
CA LEU A 16 0.30 -13.42 -1.88
C LEU A 16 1.12 -13.22 -3.15
N ASP A 17 1.90 -14.21 -3.57
CA ASP A 17 2.68 -14.17 -4.81
C ASP A 17 1.76 -14.04 -6.03
N GLN A 18 0.64 -14.78 -6.05
CA GLN A 18 -0.35 -14.68 -7.10
C GLN A 18 -1.03 -13.30 -7.11
N SER A 19 -1.37 -12.76 -5.94
CA SER A 19 -1.93 -11.42 -5.81
C SER A 19 -0.98 -10.35 -6.33
N ALA A 20 0.30 -10.42 -5.94
CA ALA A 20 1.35 -9.51 -6.40
C ALA A 20 1.53 -9.58 -7.94
N SER A 21 1.59 -10.79 -8.49
CA SER A 21 1.70 -11.02 -9.94
C SER A 21 0.49 -10.46 -10.69
N THR A 22 -0.72 -10.70 -10.16
CA THR A 22 -1.97 -10.20 -10.75
C THR A 22 -2.02 -8.66 -10.75
N LEU A 23 -1.61 -8.03 -9.65
CA LEU A 23 -1.54 -6.57 -9.58
C LEU A 23 -0.49 -6.00 -10.53
N LYS A 24 0.68 -6.64 -10.63
CA LYS A 24 1.74 -6.25 -11.56
C LYS A 24 1.28 -6.35 -13.03
N SER A 25 0.57 -7.43 -13.39
CA SER A 25 0.04 -7.66 -14.74
C SER A 25 -1.16 -6.76 -15.09
N ALA A 26 -1.79 -6.12 -14.11
CA ALA A 26 -2.87 -5.15 -14.34
C ALA A 26 -2.41 -3.86 -15.03
N GLY A 27 -1.10 -3.70 -15.25
CA GLY A 27 -0.50 -2.50 -15.84
C GLY A 27 -0.57 -1.30 -14.90
N ASN A 28 -0.78 -0.12 -15.47
CA ASN A 28 -0.99 1.07 -14.65
C ASN A 28 -2.38 1.02 -14.03
N VAL A 29 -2.49 1.26 -12.73
CA VAL A 29 -3.76 1.14 -12.00
C VAL A 29 -4.09 2.41 -11.22
N LYS A 30 -5.40 2.64 -11.02
CA LYS A 30 -5.91 3.55 -9.98
C LYS A 30 -6.74 2.71 -9.01
N ILE A 31 -6.43 2.81 -7.72
CA ILE A 31 -7.13 2.09 -6.67
C ILE A 31 -7.71 3.12 -5.71
N GLY A 32 -9.02 3.10 -5.54
CA GLY A 32 -9.73 3.85 -4.50
C GLY A 32 -9.82 3.00 -3.24
N PHE A 33 -9.64 3.62 -2.10
CA PHE A 33 -9.71 2.94 -0.80
C PHE A 33 -10.26 3.85 0.30
N THR A 34 -10.74 3.23 1.37
CA THR A 34 -11.00 3.88 2.65
C THR A 34 -9.93 3.41 3.63
N LEU A 35 -9.29 4.37 4.30
CA LEU A 35 -8.40 4.16 5.44
C LEU A 35 -9.19 4.40 6.72
N GLU A 36 -9.15 3.45 7.64
CA GLU A 36 -9.74 3.56 8.98
C GLU A 36 -8.61 3.45 10.01
N VAL A 37 -8.56 4.38 10.94
CA VAL A 37 -7.65 4.41 12.10
C VAL A 37 -8.45 4.74 13.35
N GLU A 38 -7.85 4.57 14.52
CA GLU A 38 -8.46 5.07 15.75
C GLU A 38 -8.76 6.57 15.62
N GLY A 39 -10.01 6.94 15.85
CA GLY A 39 -10.47 8.34 15.77
C GLY A 39 -11.03 8.78 14.42
N GLY A 40 -11.04 7.95 13.37
CA GLY A 40 -11.69 8.33 12.11
C GLY A 40 -11.38 7.51 10.89
N SER A 41 -11.99 7.93 9.80
CA SER A 41 -11.75 7.33 8.48
C SER A 41 -11.55 8.40 7.41
N SER A 42 -10.83 8.07 6.37
CA SER A 42 -10.58 8.93 5.21
C SER A 42 -10.61 8.13 3.92
N ASP A 43 -11.30 8.66 2.93
CA ASP A 43 -11.22 8.11 1.58
C ASP A 43 -9.98 8.63 0.86
N GLY A 44 -9.42 7.77 0.03
CA GLY A 44 -8.24 8.10 -0.75
C GLY A 44 -8.15 7.31 -2.05
N TYR A 45 -7.12 7.61 -2.79
CA TYR A 45 -6.75 6.80 -3.93
C TYR A 45 -5.23 6.76 -4.12
N ILE A 46 -4.76 5.68 -4.74
CA ILE A 46 -3.39 5.58 -5.24
C ILE A 46 -3.43 5.31 -6.75
N LYS A 47 -2.59 6.04 -7.51
CA LYS A 47 -2.26 5.75 -8.91
C LYS A 47 -0.88 5.11 -8.94
N LEU A 48 -0.71 4.02 -9.70
CA LEU A 48 0.54 3.27 -9.79
C LEU A 48 0.96 3.11 -11.25
N GLN A 49 2.26 3.32 -11.53
CA GLN A 49 2.92 3.02 -12.79
C GLN A 49 4.36 2.55 -12.51
N GLY A 50 4.58 1.24 -12.52
CA GLY A 50 5.85 0.67 -12.06
C GLY A 50 6.13 1.07 -10.60
N GLN A 51 7.27 1.72 -10.36
CA GLN A 51 7.62 2.23 -9.03
C GLN A 51 7.00 3.61 -8.72
N LYS A 52 6.49 4.31 -9.74
CA LYS A 52 5.91 5.66 -9.58
C LYS A 52 4.53 5.58 -8.99
N PHE A 53 4.19 6.54 -8.13
CA PHE A 53 2.84 6.64 -7.59
C PHE A 53 2.39 8.07 -7.30
N VAL A 54 1.07 8.23 -7.22
CA VAL A 54 0.41 9.36 -6.58
C VAL A 54 -0.52 8.82 -5.53
N LEU A 55 -0.29 9.16 -4.28
CA LEU A 55 -1.16 8.84 -3.15
C LEU A 55 -1.89 10.11 -2.73
N ASN A 56 -3.22 10.07 -2.70
CA ASN A 56 -4.05 11.16 -2.19
C ASN A 56 -4.91 10.62 -1.06
N MET A 57 -4.75 11.15 0.12
CA MET A 57 -5.44 10.69 1.32
C MET A 57 -5.39 11.75 2.43
N GLY A 58 -6.52 11.97 3.10
CA GLY A 58 -6.57 12.74 4.35
C GLY A 58 -6.02 14.16 4.26
N GLY A 59 -6.23 14.88 3.15
CA GLY A 59 -5.68 16.24 2.99
C GLY A 59 -4.21 16.29 2.55
N THR A 60 -3.58 15.13 2.38
CA THR A 60 -2.19 15.01 1.89
C THR A 60 -2.16 14.42 0.49
N ILE A 61 -1.29 14.95 -0.36
CA ILE A 61 -1.01 14.37 -1.67
C ILE A 61 0.49 14.11 -1.77
N THR A 62 0.86 12.87 -2.06
CA THR A 62 2.25 12.50 -2.30
C THR A 62 2.42 12.06 -3.75
N TRP A 63 3.36 12.65 -4.45
CA TRP A 63 3.83 12.23 -5.78
C TRP A 63 5.21 11.61 -5.64
N PHE A 64 5.46 10.54 -6.38
CA PHE A 64 6.77 9.90 -6.49
C PHE A 64 7.03 9.52 -7.94
N ASP A 65 8.08 10.07 -8.53
CA ASP A 65 8.42 9.84 -9.94
C ASP A 65 9.45 8.71 -10.17
N GLY A 66 9.79 8.00 -9.10
CA GLY A 66 10.81 6.95 -9.11
C GLY A 66 12.15 7.40 -8.51
N LYS A 67 12.32 8.69 -8.21
CA LYS A 67 13.54 9.26 -7.60
C LYS A 67 13.20 10.33 -6.57
N THR A 68 12.39 11.30 -6.94
CA THR A 68 11.98 12.42 -6.09
C THR A 68 10.59 12.21 -5.57
N MET A 69 10.37 12.54 -4.33
CA MET A 69 9.08 12.54 -3.67
C MET A 69 8.67 13.96 -3.29
N TRP A 70 7.44 14.33 -3.61
CA TRP A 70 6.79 15.56 -3.20
C TRP A 70 5.60 15.22 -2.32
N THR A 71 5.53 15.81 -1.13
CA THR A 71 4.43 15.61 -0.19
C THR A 71 3.80 16.95 0.14
N LEU A 72 2.62 17.20 -0.39
CA LEU A 72 1.80 18.37 -0.08
C LEU A 72 0.90 18.08 1.11
N VAL A 73 1.03 18.87 2.14
CA VAL A 73 0.08 18.94 3.27
C VAL A 73 -0.80 20.17 3.03
N LYS A 74 -2.04 19.95 2.60
CA LYS A 74 -2.94 21.03 2.18
C LYS A 74 -3.24 22.04 3.29
N ALA A 75 -3.34 21.57 4.54
CA ALA A 75 -3.62 22.43 5.67
C ALA A 75 -2.50 23.44 5.95
N ASN A 76 -1.27 23.11 5.56
CA ASN A 76 -0.10 23.96 5.79
C ASN A 76 0.27 24.77 4.54
N GLU A 77 -0.37 24.50 3.41
CA GLU A 77 0.00 25.05 2.10
C GLU A 77 1.48 24.86 1.76
N GLU A 78 2.04 23.71 2.17
CA GLU A 78 3.46 23.40 2.05
C GLU A 78 3.65 22.07 1.29
N VAL A 79 4.63 22.05 0.38
CA VAL A 79 5.12 20.83 -0.25
C VAL A 79 6.58 20.57 0.10
N ASN A 80 6.83 19.44 0.74
CA ASN A 80 8.15 18.95 1.05
C ASN A 80 8.70 18.13 -0.12
N VAL A 81 9.94 18.43 -0.56
CA VAL A 81 10.65 17.70 -1.62
C VAL A 81 11.76 16.88 -1.01
N THR A 82 11.77 15.58 -1.24
CA THR A 82 12.76 14.67 -0.66
C THR A 82 13.28 13.66 -1.69
N THR A 83 14.40 13.02 -1.39
CA THR A 83 14.86 11.79 -2.04
C THR A 83 14.70 10.66 -1.03
N PRO A 84 13.56 9.91 -1.08
CA PRO A 84 13.25 8.91 -0.07
C PRO A 84 14.14 7.66 -0.23
N SER A 85 14.38 6.96 0.89
CA SER A 85 14.92 5.60 0.83
C SER A 85 13.90 4.61 0.26
N GLU A 86 14.38 3.46 -0.23
CA GLU A 86 13.49 2.38 -0.70
C GLU A 86 12.50 1.93 0.39
N GLU A 87 12.94 1.90 1.64
CA GLU A 87 12.09 1.56 2.77
C GLU A 87 10.98 2.59 3.00
N ALA A 88 11.29 3.88 2.89
CA ALA A 88 10.29 4.95 3.00
C ALA A 88 9.25 4.87 1.88
N VAL A 89 9.68 4.62 0.64
CA VAL A 89 8.78 4.38 -0.51
C VAL A 89 7.88 3.18 -0.26
N ALA A 90 8.45 2.08 0.23
CA ALA A 90 7.71 0.86 0.53
C ALA A 90 6.64 1.08 1.61
N LYS A 91 6.92 1.87 2.64
CA LYS A 91 5.95 2.21 3.70
C LYS A 91 4.77 3.04 3.19
N MET A 92 4.99 3.88 2.17
CA MET A 92 3.93 4.74 1.60
C MET A 92 3.05 4.02 0.57
N ASN A 93 3.52 2.92 0.01
CA ASN A 93 2.74 2.12 -0.93
C ASN A 93 2.13 0.91 -0.20
N PRO A 94 0.82 0.91 0.14
CA PRO A 94 0.21 -0.19 0.87
C PRO A 94 0.26 -1.54 0.11
N TYR A 95 0.49 -1.52 -1.21
CA TYR A 95 0.66 -2.74 -2.00
C TYR A 95 2.09 -3.29 -1.98
N SER A 96 3.03 -2.54 -1.44
CA SER A 96 4.40 -3.01 -1.25
C SER A 96 4.46 -4.24 -0.33
N PHE A 97 3.50 -4.43 0.59
CA PHE A 97 3.39 -5.66 1.37
C PHE A 97 3.32 -6.93 0.50
N LEU A 98 2.74 -6.83 -0.69
CA LEU A 98 2.72 -7.95 -1.63
C LEU A 98 4.10 -8.27 -2.22
N SER A 99 5.09 -7.42 -2.01
CA SER A 99 6.44 -7.60 -2.54
C SER A 99 7.47 -7.95 -1.44
N PHE A 100 7.34 -7.35 -0.26
CA PHE A 100 8.36 -7.49 0.78
C PHE A 100 7.93 -8.30 2.01
N TYR A 101 6.71 -8.87 2.04
CA TYR A 101 6.27 -9.72 3.15
C TYR A 101 7.23 -10.89 3.43
N LYS A 102 8.02 -11.32 2.42
CA LYS A 102 9.04 -12.39 2.56
C LYS A 102 10.19 -11.99 3.50
N LYS A 103 10.36 -10.68 3.77
CA LYS A 103 11.39 -10.16 4.67
C LYS A 103 10.72 -9.67 5.94
N GLY A 104 11.02 -10.32 7.06
CA GLY A 104 10.57 -9.89 8.37
C GLY A 104 9.17 -10.34 8.78
N TYR A 105 8.53 -11.28 8.05
CA TYR A 105 7.22 -11.83 8.40
C TYR A 105 7.15 -13.33 8.18
N THR A 106 6.36 -13.98 9.03
CA THR A 106 5.93 -15.37 8.86
C THR A 106 4.49 -15.38 8.39
N ALA A 107 4.24 -16.03 7.24
CA ALA A 107 2.91 -16.09 6.63
C ALA A 107 2.16 -17.35 7.08
N SER A 108 0.84 -17.21 7.32
CA SER A 108 -0.07 -18.32 7.59
C SER A 108 -1.44 -18.03 7.00
N MET A 109 -2.25 -19.07 6.80
CA MET A 109 -3.65 -18.91 6.40
C MET A 109 -4.48 -18.47 7.61
N GLY A 110 -5.34 -17.48 7.41
CA GLY A 110 -6.37 -17.08 8.36
C GLY A 110 -7.74 -17.66 8.01
N THR A 111 -8.76 -17.18 8.72
CA THR A 111 -10.15 -17.59 8.49
C THR A 111 -10.72 -16.83 7.31
N GLY A 112 -10.60 -17.41 6.12
CA GLY A 112 -11.16 -16.83 4.90
C GLY A 112 -12.70 -16.87 4.88
N THR A 113 -13.27 -16.32 3.80
CA THR A 113 -14.70 -16.39 3.50
C THR A 113 -14.95 -17.21 2.23
N ALA A 114 -16.19 -17.40 1.85
CA ALA A 114 -16.54 -18.03 0.56
C ALA A 114 -15.89 -17.26 -0.63
N LYS A 115 -15.73 -15.92 -0.53
CA LYS A 115 -15.27 -15.06 -1.62
C LYS A 115 -13.81 -14.61 -1.49
N ALA A 116 -13.20 -14.72 -0.31
CA ALA A 116 -11.85 -14.23 -0.06
C ALA A 116 -11.00 -15.22 0.75
N HIS A 117 -9.73 -15.35 0.35
CA HIS A 117 -8.69 -15.89 1.20
C HIS A 117 -8.31 -14.83 2.24
N GLU A 118 -7.89 -15.28 3.42
CA GLU A 118 -7.26 -14.43 4.42
C GLU A 118 -5.86 -14.95 4.68
N VAL A 119 -4.88 -14.08 4.56
CA VAL A 119 -3.48 -14.36 4.88
C VAL A 119 -3.08 -13.50 6.06
N VAL A 120 -2.50 -14.14 7.06
CA VAL A 120 -1.97 -13.51 8.26
C VAL A 120 -0.46 -13.51 8.19
N LEU A 121 0.13 -12.32 8.29
CA LEU A 121 1.56 -12.10 8.41
C LEU A 121 1.87 -11.74 9.86
N THR A 122 2.65 -12.55 10.54
CA THR A 122 3.16 -12.27 11.89
C THR A 122 4.54 -11.66 11.75
N GLY A 123 4.75 -10.48 12.32
CA GLY A 123 6.03 -9.78 12.29
C GLY A 123 7.08 -10.53 13.10
N ASN A 124 8.27 -10.70 12.53
CA ASN A 124 9.46 -11.13 13.23
C ASN A 124 10.05 -9.96 14.02
N GLU A 125 11.10 -10.19 14.80
CA GLU A 125 11.81 -9.13 15.52
C GLU A 125 12.25 -8.00 14.58
N GLY A 126 11.96 -6.75 14.96
CA GLY A 126 12.24 -5.56 14.15
C GLY A 126 11.23 -5.26 13.02
N ALA A 127 10.19 -6.07 12.82
CA ALA A 127 9.17 -5.78 11.85
C ALA A 127 8.36 -4.52 12.23
N PRO A 128 8.02 -3.64 11.25
CA PRO A 128 7.28 -2.40 11.52
C PRO A 128 5.86 -2.63 12.06
N PHE A 129 5.26 -3.78 11.75
CA PHE A 129 3.96 -4.20 12.27
C PHE A 129 4.07 -5.59 12.89
N LYS A 130 3.48 -5.77 14.07
CA LYS A 130 3.44 -7.08 14.72
C LYS A 130 2.54 -8.07 14.00
N LYS A 131 1.51 -7.55 13.28
CA LYS A 131 0.57 -8.36 12.52
C LYS A 131 0.05 -7.59 11.30
N VAL A 132 -0.05 -8.27 10.17
CA VAL A 132 -0.76 -7.77 8.98
C VAL A 132 -1.71 -8.85 8.49
N VAL A 133 -2.98 -8.50 8.30
CA VAL A 133 -4.00 -9.41 7.76
C VAL A 133 -4.41 -8.90 6.38
N ILE A 134 -4.22 -9.72 5.36
CA ILE A 134 -4.53 -9.39 3.98
C ILE A 134 -5.66 -10.29 3.48
N ARG A 135 -6.74 -9.69 3.00
CA ARG A 135 -7.81 -10.42 2.31
C ARG A 135 -7.64 -10.30 0.81
N VAL A 136 -7.64 -11.45 0.13
CA VAL A 136 -7.46 -11.57 -1.32
C VAL A 136 -8.70 -12.23 -1.92
N ASN A 137 -9.30 -11.59 -2.89
CA ASN A 137 -10.47 -12.14 -3.60
C ASN A 137 -10.09 -13.43 -4.35
N LYS A 138 -10.86 -14.51 -4.15
CA LYS A 138 -10.58 -15.84 -4.72
C LYS A 138 -10.68 -15.90 -6.25
N SER A 139 -11.56 -15.09 -6.84
CA SER A 139 -11.79 -15.10 -8.29
C SER A 139 -10.84 -14.17 -9.04
N THR A 140 -10.55 -12.99 -8.47
CA THR A 140 -9.77 -11.95 -9.15
C THR A 140 -8.32 -11.87 -8.68
N HIS A 141 -8.00 -12.50 -7.55
CA HIS A 141 -6.70 -12.45 -6.86
C HIS A 141 -6.25 -11.04 -6.46
N TYR A 142 -7.13 -10.03 -6.53
CA TYR A 142 -6.82 -8.68 -6.02
C TYR A 142 -7.00 -8.60 -4.50
N PRO A 143 -6.14 -7.85 -3.80
CA PRO A 143 -6.36 -7.57 -2.39
C PRO A 143 -7.62 -6.72 -2.22
N THR A 144 -8.46 -7.09 -1.27
CA THR A 144 -9.70 -6.37 -0.95
C THR A 144 -9.59 -5.56 0.32
N SER A 145 -8.74 -5.99 1.26
CA SER A 145 -8.43 -5.21 2.46
C SER A 145 -7.07 -5.60 3.05
N ILE A 146 -6.50 -4.66 3.78
CA ILE A 146 -5.27 -4.84 4.56
C ILE A 146 -5.53 -4.27 5.95
N ARG A 147 -5.32 -5.06 7.00
CA ARG A 147 -5.34 -4.62 8.39
C ARG A 147 -3.93 -4.75 8.96
N MET A 148 -3.42 -3.69 9.54
CA MET A 148 -2.08 -3.63 10.13
C MET A 148 -2.20 -3.31 11.62
N THR A 149 -1.51 -4.07 12.47
CA THR A 149 -1.41 -3.83 13.90
C THR A 149 0.03 -3.45 14.24
N SER A 150 0.23 -2.26 14.76
CA SER A 150 1.55 -1.77 15.16
C SER A 150 2.06 -2.48 16.44
N ALA A 151 3.33 -2.26 16.81
CA ALA A 151 3.90 -2.76 18.06
C ALA A 151 3.14 -2.22 19.30
N LYS A 152 2.48 -1.06 19.21
CA LYS A 152 1.69 -0.43 20.27
C LYS A 152 0.21 -0.76 20.20
N ASP A 153 -0.18 -1.80 19.49
CA ASP A 153 -1.57 -2.25 19.29
C ASP A 153 -2.49 -1.28 18.52
N ALA A 154 -1.96 -0.19 17.98
CA ALA A 154 -2.74 0.68 17.10
C ALA A 154 -3.05 -0.05 15.78
N GLU A 155 -4.33 0.00 15.39
CA GLU A 155 -4.81 -0.64 14.16
C GLU A 155 -4.98 0.37 13.05
N THR A 156 -4.60 -0.05 11.85
CA THR A 156 -4.88 0.63 10.58
C THR A 156 -5.58 -0.35 9.67
N TYR A 157 -6.75 0.02 9.16
CA TYR A 157 -7.50 -0.82 8.22
C TYR A 157 -7.69 -0.10 6.90
N ILE A 158 -7.26 -0.73 5.82
CA ILE A 158 -7.41 -0.23 4.45
C ILE A 158 -8.38 -1.17 3.73
N ARG A 159 -9.47 -0.60 3.20
CA ARG A 159 -10.44 -1.31 2.38
C ARG A 159 -10.37 -0.79 0.95
N CYS A 160 -10.16 -1.70 -0.02
CA CYS A 160 -10.17 -1.37 -1.44
C CYS A 160 -11.62 -1.22 -1.93
N ASN A 161 -11.97 -0.02 -2.41
CA ASN A 161 -13.31 0.29 -2.89
C ASN A 161 -13.44 0.13 -4.41
N SER A 162 -12.36 0.39 -5.14
CA SER A 162 -12.32 0.29 -6.60
C SER A 162 -10.92 -0.01 -7.13
N LEU A 163 -10.85 -0.68 -8.27
CA LEU A 163 -9.60 -0.93 -8.99
C LEU A 163 -9.84 -0.74 -10.48
N LEU A 164 -9.21 0.28 -11.06
CA LEU A 164 -9.21 0.59 -12.49
C LEU A 164 -7.87 0.19 -13.09
N LYS A 165 -7.88 -0.70 -14.09
CA LYS A 165 -6.71 -1.26 -14.76
C LYS A 165 -6.38 -0.50 -16.05
N ASN A 166 -5.18 -0.74 -16.59
CA ASN A 166 -4.74 -0.24 -17.90
C ASN A 166 -4.88 1.29 -18.06
N GLN A 167 -4.64 2.02 -16.97
CA GLN A 167 -4.74 3.47 -16.98
C GLN A 167 -3.62 4.07 -17.84
N LYS A 168 -3.95 5.15 -18.56
CA LYS A 168 -2.95 5.91 -19.34
C LYS A 168 -2.53 7.13 -18.54
N TYR A 169 -1.28 7.15 -18.07
CA TYR A 169 -0.70 8.27 -17.34
C TYR A 169 0.39 8.96 -18.15
N LYS A 170 0.40 10.29 -18.10
CA LYS A 170 1.52 11.09 -18.60
C LYS A 170 2.65 11.07 -17.55
N PRO A 171 3.93 11.21 -17.93
CA PRO A 171 5.04 11.29 -16.96
C PRO A 171 4.82 12.36 -15.88
N SER A 172 4.26 13.52 -16.26
CA SER A 172 3.92 14.62 -15.35
C SER A 172 2.84 14.29 -14.30
N THR A 173 2.11 13.18 -14.47
CA THR A 173 1.13 12.73 -13.46
C THR A 173 1.77 12.44 -12.12
N PHE A 174 3.03 12.00 -12.11
CA PHE A 174 3.76 11.56 -10.92
C PHE A 174 4.73 12.62 -10.36
N GLN A 175 4.56 13.86 -10.81
CA GLN A 175 5.36 14.99 -10.38
C GLN A 175 4.49 16.09 -9.81
N PHE A 176 4.98 16.80 -8.81
CA PHE A 176 4.36 18.02 -8.33
C PHE A 176 4.43 19.10 -9.41
N ASN A 177 3.34 19.81 -9.60
CA ASN A 177 3.27 20.93 -10.53
C ASN A 177 2.91 22.22 -9.78
N LYS A 178 3.89 23.08 -9.57
CA LYS A 178 3.73 24.38 -8.88
C LYS A 178 2.63 25.27 -9.52
N LYS A 179 2.41 25.16 -10.85
CA LYS A 179 1.36 25.94 -11.53
C LYS A 179 -0.04 25.52 -11.07
N SER A 180 -0.23 24.29 -10.65
CA SER A 180 -1.51 23.79 -10.12
C SER A 180 -1.73 24.14 -8.65
N TYR A 181 -0.70 24.63 -7.97
CA TYR A 181 -0.67 24.99 -6.56
C TYR A 181 0.14 26.27 -6.38
N PRO A 182 -0.34 27.43 -6.87
CA PRO A 182 0.47 28.68 -6.94
C PRO A 182 0.86 29.19 -5.55
N ASP A 183 0.00 29.02 -4.56
CA ASP A 183 0.17 29.57 -3.21
C ASP A 183 0.98 28.66 -2.28
N VAL A 184 1.24 27.41 -2.68
CA VAL A 184 1.95 26.42 -1.87
C VAL A 184 3.42 26.74 -1.79
N GLU A 185 3.99 26.81 -0.58
CA GLU A 185 5.44 26.90 -0.37
C GLU A 185 6.14 25.58 -0.74
N VAL A 186 7.34 25.69 -1.34
CA VAL A 186 8.15 24.54 -1.72
C VAL A 186 9.37 24.47 -0.82
N VAL A 187 9.46 23.46 0.03
CA VAL A 187 10.57 23.20 0.94
C VAL A 187 11.40 22.04 0.39
N ASP A 188 12.59 22.35 -0.12
CA ASP A 188 13.50 21.33 -0.67
C ASP A 188 14.40 20.79 0.45
N LEU A 189 14.21 19.52 0.78
CA LEU A 189 14.92 18.79 1.84
C LEU A 189 15.90 17.73 1.30
N ARG A 190 16.26 17.82 0.03
CA ARG A 190 17.17 16.85 -0.62
C ARG A 190 18.62 17.10 -0.29
#